data_a2baa98fda68a65eef403eb7f6698322
#
_entry.id   a2baa98fda68a65eef403eb7f6698322
#
_cell.length_a   1.000
_cell.length_b   1.000
_cell.length_c   1.000
_cell.angle_alpha   90.00
_cell.angle_beta   90.00
_cell.angle_gamma   90.00
#
_symmetry.space_group_name_H-M   'P 1'
#
loop_
_entity.id
_entity.type
_entity.pdbx_description
1 polymer ?
#
loop_
_entity_poly.entity_id
_entity_poly.type
_entity_poly.pdbx_seq_one_letter_code
_entity_poly.pdbx_strand_id
1 'polypeptide(L)' 'MRNEDYLEWREHELQERLPVVLTAQEAMDILGVGKNTIYRLLDSGALKGFRVGRSWRILEPAIYDLAER' A
#
# COMPACT_ATOMS: atom_id res chain seq x y z
N MET A 1 -31.53 11.02 2.73
CA MET A 1 -30.11 11.18 3.09
C MET A 1 -29.45 12.13 2.11
N ARG A 2 -28.73 13.11 2.61
CA ARG A 2 -28.00 14.05 1.76
C ARG A 2 -26.81 13.35 1.14
N ASN A 3 -26.40 13.81 -0.05
CA ASN A 3 -25.24 13.23 -0.72
C ASN A 3 -23.98 13.33 0.14
N GLU A 4 -23.84 14.41 0.88
CA GLU A 4 -22.68 14.62 1.73
C GLU A 4 -22.61 13.59 2.86
N ASP A 5 -23.73 13.31 3.50
CA ASP A 5 -23.79 12.31 4.57
C ASP A 5 -23.49 10.91 4.04
N TYR A 6 -24.00 10.61 2.84
CA TYR A 6 -23.74 9.34 2.20
C TYR A 6 -22.26 9.17 1.84
N LEU A 7 -21.65 10.23 1.33
CA LEU A 7 -20.23 10.18 0.96
C LEU A 7 -19.33 10.00 2.18
N GLU A 8 -19.64 10.69 3.29
CA GLU A 8 -18.87 10.54 4.51
C GLU A 8 -18.97 9.12 5.07
N TRP A 9 -20.17 8.57 5.10
CA TRP A 9 -20.38 7.21 5.58
C TRP A 9 -19.63 6.21 4.72
N ARG A 10 -19.73 6.36 3.41
CA ARG A 10 -19.08 5.46 2.47
C ARG A 10 -17.56 5.55 2.56
N GLU A 11 -17.04 6.75 2.69
CA GLU A 11 -15.61 6.97 2.83
C GLU A 11 -15.07 6.32 4.10
N HIS A 12 -15.79 6.50 5.20
CA HIS A 12 -15.43 5.89 6.47
C HIS A 12 -15.43 4.36 6.39
N GLU A 13 -16.46 3.80 5.79
CA GLU A 13 -16.58 2.35 5.63
C GLU A 13 -15.47 1.79 4.73
N LEU A 14 -15.13 2.51 3.68
CA LEU A 14 -14.04 2.08 2.80
C LEU A 14 -12.71 2.08 3.53
N GLN A 15 -12.46 3.07 4.38
CA GLN A 15 -11.25 3.12 5.17
C GLN A 15 -11.13 1.95 6.14
N GLU A 16 -12.23 1.47 6.66
CA GLU A 16 -12.24 0.34 7.57
C GLU A 16 -12.06 -0.99 6.86
N ARG A 17 -12.51 -1.09 5.61
CA ARG A 17 -12.51 -2.34 4.86
C ARG A 17 -11.32 -2.52 3.95
N LEU A 18 -10.81 -1.42 3.41
CA LEU A 18 -9.72 -1.49 2.44
C LEU A 18 -8.38 -1.30 3.15
N PRO A 19 -7.37 -2.06 2.73
CA PRO A 19 -6.05 -1.87 3.28
C PRO A 19 -5.48 -0.51 2.84
N VAL A 20 -4.56 0.00 3.64
CA VAL A 20 -3.85 1.22 3.30
C VAL A 20 -2.95 0.96 2.11
N VAL A 21 -2.97 1.88 1.15
CA VAL A 21 -2.09 1.82 -0.02
C VAL A 21 -0.90 2.73 0.22
N LEU A 22 0.28 2.17 0.13
CA LEU A 22 1.53 2.88 0.40
C LEU A 22 2.27 3.18 -0.89
N THR A 23 3.01 4.30 -0.88
CA THR A 23 3.98 4.57 -1.95
C THR A 23 5.23 3.73 -1.70
N ALA A 24 6.09 3.63 -2.72
CA ALA A 24 7.37 2.96 -2.55
C ALA A 24 8.21 3.62 -1.45
N GLN A 25 8.17 4.95 -1.37
CA GLN A 25 8.92 5.68 -0.35
C GLN A 25 8.42 5.36 1.05
N GLU A 26 7.12 5.30 1.23
CA GLU A 26 6.53 4.94 2.52
C GLU A 26 6.91 3.52 2.93
N ALA A 27 6.89 2.58 1.97
CA ALA A 27 7.30 1.21 2.23
C ALA A 27 8.78 1.13 2.60
N MET A 28 9.62 1.91 1.92
CA MET A 28 11.05 1.99 2.25
C MET A 28 11.26 2.45 3.69
N ASP A 29 10.52 3.45 4.10
CA ASP A 29 10.62 4.01 5.45
C ASP A 29 10.17 2.99 6.51
N ILE A 30 9.09 2.28 6.24
CA ILE A 30 8.57 1.26 7.17
C ILE A 30 9.54 0.09 7.30
N LEU A 31 10.07 -0.38 6.17
CA LEU A 31 10.97 -1.53 6.16
C LEU A 31 12.42 -1.16 6.50
N GLY A 32 12.74 0.12 6.45
CA GLY A 32 14.10 0.57 6.71
C GLY A 32 15.09 0.15 5.64
N VAL A 33 14.65 0.12 4.37
CA VAL A 33 15.48 -0.29 3.25
C VAL A 33 15.65 0.84 2.25
N GLY A 34 16.68 0.73 1.42
CA GLY A 34 16.95 1.71 0.40
C GLY A 34 16.20 1.42 -0.90
N LYS A 35 16.36 2.35 -1.84
CA LYS A 35 15.67 2.32 -3.12
C LYS A 35 15.97 1.04 -3.92
N ASN A 36 17.23 0.66 -4.01
CA ASN A 36 17.60 -0.53 -4.77
C ASN A 36 16.96 -1.79 -4.21
N THR A 37 16.92 -1.88 -2.88
CA THR A 37 16.34 -3.03 -2.20
C THR A 37 14.84 -3.12 -2.43
N ILE A 38 14.12 -2.00 -2.28
CA ILE A 38 12.67 -2.03 -2.45
C ILE A 38 12.28 -2.40 -3.88
N TYR A 39 12.96 -1.87 -4.88
CA TYR A 39 12.65 -2.19 -6.26
C TYR A 39 13.01 -3.63 -6.60
N ARG A 40 14.08 -4.16 -6.02
CA ARG A 40 14.41 -5.57 -6.19
C ARG A 40 13.34 -6.48 -5.62
N LEU A 41 12.82 -6.15 -4.45
CA LEU A 41 11.74 -6.90 -3.81
C LEU A 41 10.46 -6.86 -4.64
N LEU A 42 10.14 -5.70 -5.19
CA LEU A 42 8.96 -5.54 -6.04
C LEU A 42 9.11 -6.29 -7.37
N ASP A 43 10.27 -6.14 -8.01
CA ASP A 43 10.53 -6.78 -9.30
C ASP A 43 10.53 -8.30 -9.20
N SER A 44 11.04 -8.85 -8.10
CA SER A 44 11.11 -10.30 -7.90
C SER A 44 9.79 -10.90 -7.46
N GLY A 45 8.83 -10.06 -7.04
CA GLY A 45 7.56 -10.53 -6.49
C GLY A 45 7.62 -10.90 -5.02
N ALA A 46 8.77 -10.75 -4.38
CA ALA A 46 8.91 -11.02 -2.95
C ALA A 46 8.03 -10.07 -2.14
N LEU A 47 7.98 -8.81 -2.55
CA LEU A 47 7.05 -7.83 -1.99
C LEU A 47 5.98 -7.56 -3.05
N LYS A 48 4.74 -7.84 -2.73
CA LYS A 48 3.65 -7.67 -3.68
C LYS A 48 3.22 -6.22 -3.77
N GLY A 49 3.20 -5.70 -4.98
CA GLY A 49 2.77 -4.35 -5.26
C GLY A 49 2.20 -4.27 -6.67
N PHE A 50 1.74 -3.10 -7.04
CA PHE A 50 1.22 -2.88 -8.38
C PHE A 50 1.63 -1.50 -8.87
N ARG A 51 1.62 -1.34 -10.17
CA ARG A 51 2.00 -0.06 -10.78
C ARG A 51 0.77 0.76 -11.09
N VAL A 52 0.86 2.05 -10.76
CA VAL A 52 -0.10 3.06 -11.19
C VAL A 52 0.71 4.05 -12.02
N GLY A 53 0.59 3.95 -13.34
CA GLY A 53 1.44 4.69 -14.24
C GLY A 53 2.90 4.26 -14.07
N ARG A 54 3.75 5.20 -13.67
CA ARG A 54 5.19 4.93 -13.45
C ARG A 54 5.54 4.68 -12.00
N SER A 55 4.53 4.74 -11.12
CA SER A 55 4.76 4.65 -9.69
C SER A 55 4.31 3.30 -9.16
N TRP A 56 5.05 2.77 -8.21
CA TRP A 56 4.65 1.58 -7.49
C TRP A 56 3.73 1.95 -6.34
N ARG A 57 2.78 1.05 -6.08
CA ARG A 57 1.91 1.13 -4.90
C ARG A 57 1.94 -0.23 -4.22
N ILE A 58 2.02 -0.22 -2.91
CA ILE A 58 2.12 -1.43 -2.10
C ILE A 58 0.97 -1.44 -1.10
N LEU A 59 0.28 -2.55 -0.97
CA LEU A 59 -0.74 -2.69 0.06
C LEU A 59 -0.06 -2.99 1.39
N GLU A 60 -0.50 -2.31 2.43
CA GLU A 60 0.12 -2.47 3.75
C GLU A 60 0.24 -3.93 4.21
N PRO A 61 -0.78 -4.79 4.01
CA PRO A 61 -0.65 -6.20 4.40
C PRO A 61 0.53 -6.91 3.74
N ALA A 62 0.95 -6.49 2.54
CA ALA A 62 2.10 -7.09 1.88
C ALA A 62 3.40 -6.87 2.66
N ILE A 63 3.49 -5.76 3.38
CA ILE A 63 4.64 -5.46 4.24
C ILE A 63 4.72 -6.49 5.38
N TYR A 64 3.58 -6.76 6.01
CA TYR A 64 3.52 -7.74 7.11
C TYR A 64 3.81 -9.16 6.61
N ASP A 65 3.30 -9.50 5.44
CA ASP A 65 3.56 -10.82 4.84
C ASP A 65 5.06 -11.01 4.60
N LEU A 66 5.72 -9.97 4.13
CA LEU A 66 7.16 -10.03 3.91
C LEU A 66 7.91 -10.20 5.22
N ALA A 67 7.50 -9.50 6.26
CA ALA A 67 8.16 -9.53 7.56
C ALA A 67 8.00 -10.87 8.28
N GLU A 68 6.95 -11.62 7.95
CA GLU A 68 6.67 -12.90 8.59
C GLU A 68 7.37 -14.09 7.93
N ARG A 69 8.06 -13.86 6.84
CA ARG A 69 8.77 -14.93 6.12
C ARG A 69 10.09 -15.31 6.77
#